data_22f94b1e0fd1d7d5a98adbdd255f31f7
#
_entry.id   22f94b1e0fd1d7d5a98adbdd255f31f7
#
_cell.length_a   1.000
_cell.length_b   1.000
_cell.length_c   1.000
_cell.angle_alpha   90.00
_cell.angle_beta   90.00
_cell.angle_gamma   90.00
#
_symmetry.space_group_name_H-M   'P 1'
#
loop_
_entity.id
_entity.type
_entity.pdbx_description
1 polymer ?
#
loop_
_entity_poly.entity_id
_entity_poly.type
_entity_poly.pdbx_seq_one_letter_code
_entity_poly.pdbx_strand_id
1 'polypeptide(L)'
;NPEMADLPADAYEVIGEKVSHRLAQRPGSYVVLKYVRPLIKRKDDHTLHCPPAPPAIIEGGRADVSFLAGVLVEKFLYHLPLYRQHQRLTAAGIHVSRQWLTQQVLAVALLLAPIVEAQWAAIRRARVKAMDETPIKAGRKGAGKLKQGWFWPIWGDTDDGGGGDLVFLYRPSRAACHVREGLGDDPAEGAVLISDGYSAYARYAERTGLTHAQCWAHTRRGFERAKDIEPEAVAEALARIGALY
;
A
#
# COMPACT_ATOMS: atom_id res chain seq x y z
N ASN A 1 -2.26 35.22 34.82
CA ASN A 1 -1.23 34.89 35.82
C ASN A 1 -1.80 35.20 37.19
N PRO A 2 -1.97 34.26 38.14
CA PRO A 2 -2.54 34.49 39.46
C PRO A 2 -1.80 35.58 40.26
N GLU A 3 -0.50 35.67 40.14
CA GLU A 3 0.34 36.64 40.85
C GLU A 3 0.15 38.09 40.37
N MET A 4 -0.50 38.26 39.20
CA MET A 4 -0.77 39.56 38.62
C MET A 4 -2.25 39.96 38.63
N ALA A 5 -3.12 39.03 39.03
CA ALA A 5 -4.58 39.29 39.04
C ALA A 5 -5.01 40.42 39.99
N ASP A 6 -4.23 40.65 41.03
CA ASP A 6 -4.53 41.66 42.06
C ASP A 6 -3.76 42.99 41.85
N LEU A 7 -2.96 43.11 40.76
CA LEU A 7 -2.23 44.34 40.49
C LEU A 7 -3.10 45.34 39.70
N PRO A 8 -3.07 46.65 40.01
CA PRO A 8 -3.71 47.67 39.19
C PRO A 8 -3.15 47.69 37.73
N ALA A 9 -3.96 48.01 36.77
CA ALA A 9 -3.58 47.97 35.37
C ALA A 9 -2.44 48.95 34.99
N ASP A 10 -2.20 49.94 35.80
CA ASP A 10 -1.12 50.97 35.66
C ASP A 10 0.16 50.55 36.39
N ALA A 11 0.16 49.42 37.13
CA ALA A 11 1.31 48.95 37.88
C ALA A 11 2.29 48.07 37.04
N TYR A 12 1.96 47.78 35.82
CA TYR A 12 2.82 46.99 34.95
C TYR A 12 2.68 47.33 33.44
N GLU A 13 3.73 47.04 32.67
CA GLU A 13 3.75 47.20 31.25
C GLU A 13 4.10 45.83 30.61
N VAL A 14 3.40 45.46 29.52
CA VAL A 14 3.71 44.25 28.76
C VAL A 14 4.89 44.56 27.79
N ILE A 15 6.09 44.11 28.13
CA ILE A 15 7.31 44.38 27.39
C ILE A 15 7.64 43.31 26.33
N GLY A 16 6.83 42.26 26.21
CA GLY A 16 7.02 41.19 25.23
C GLY A 16 6.25 39.93 25.57
N GLU A 17 6.39 38.94 24.69
CA GLU A 17 5.77 37.63 24.83
C GLU A 17 6.82 36.52 24.78
N LYS A 18 6.67 35.51 25.65
CA LYS A 18 7.42 34.23 25.54
C LYS A 18 6.48 33.22 24.89
N VAL A 19 6.86 32.78 23.67
CA VAL A 19 6.10 31.77 22.92
C VAL A 19 6.69 30.41 23.17
N SER A 20 5.87 29.43 23.45
CA SER A 20 6.25 28.02 23.53
C SER A 20 5.31 27.18 22.68
N HIS A 21 5.83 26.11 22.09
CA HIS A 21 5.07 25.19 21.25
C HIS A 21 5.04 23.81 21.88
N ARG A 22 3.91 23.15 21.80
CA ARG A 22 3.74 21.74 22.19
C ARG A 22 3.08 21.00 21.05
N LEU A 23 3.57 19.81 20.74
CA LEU A 23 2.89 18.92 19.83
C LEU A 23 1.62 18.38 20.51
N ALA A 24 0.48 18.56 19.87
CA ALA A 24 -0.81 18.05 20.35
C ALA A 24 -1.47 17.24 19.22
N GLN A 25 -2.30 16.26 19.59
CA GLN A 25 -3.09 15.45 18.67
C GLN A 25 -4.57 15.85 18.80
N ARG A 26 -5.21 16.12 17.67
CA ARG A 26 -6.67 16.19 17.60
C ARG A 26 -7.18 14.81 17.17
N PRO A 27 -7.99 14.11 17.98
CA PRO A 27 -8.57 12.83 17.59
C PRO A 27 -9.38 12.97 16.31
N GLY A 28 -9.20 12.04 15.35
CA GLY A 28 -10.06 11.94 14.17
C GLY A 28 -11.51 11.65 14.59
N SER A 29 -12.47 12.23 13.89
CA SER A 29 -13.89 11.98 14.13
C SER A 29 -14.54 11.41 12.89
N TYR A 30 -15.56 10.56 13.11
CA TYR A 30 -16.46 10.13 12.05
C TYR A 30 -17.67 11.06 12.02
N VAL A 31 -18.19 11.29 10.83
CA VAL A 31 -19.38 12.12 10.61
C VAL A 31 -20.39 11.37 9.77
N VAL A 32 -21.68 11.63 10.00
CA VAL A 32 -22.76 11.16 9.16
C VAL A 32 -23.20 12.32 8.28
N LEU A 33 -23.00 12.19 6.97
CA LEU A 33 -23.46 13.16 6.00
C LEU A 33 -24.95 12.97 5.77
N LYS A 34 -25.74 14.04 5.97
CA LYS A 34 -27.18 14.05 5.72
C LYS A 34 -27.46 14.82 4.44
N TYR A 35 -27.90 14.12 3.41
CA TYR A 35 -28.35 14.75 2.17
C TYR A 35 -29.86 14.97 2.21
N VAL A 36 -30.30 16.22 2.16
CA VAL A 36 -31.72 16.60 2.12
C VAL A 36 -32.08 16.96 0.69
N ARG A 37 -33.04 16.26 0.12
CA ARG A 37 -33.53 16.48 -1.25
C ARG A 37 -35.02 16.83 -1.19
N PRO A 38 -35.45 17.96 -1.78
CA PRO A 38 -36.86 18.31 -1.77
C PRO A 38 -37.66 17.36 -2.67
N LEU A 39 -38.77 16.87 -2.16
CA LEU A 39 -39.78 16.20 -2.96
C LEU A 39 -40.83 17.23 -3.35
N ILE A 40 -40.90 17.55 -4.64
CA ILE A 40 -41.78 18.59 -5.17
C ILE A 40 -42.94 17.93 -5.89
N LYS A 41 -44.16 18.36 -5.57
CA LYS A 41 -45.36 18.03 -6.31
C LYS A 41 -45.75 19.20 -7.19
N ARG A 42 -45.85 19.02 -8.50
CA ARG A 42 -46.34 20.03 -9.43
C ARG A 42 -47.84 20.23 -9.19
N LYS A 43 -48.30 21.49 -9.33
CA LYS A 43 -49.71 21.83 -9.09
C LYS A 43 -50.59 21.63 -10.32
N ASP A 44 -49.99 21.65 -11.51
CA ASP A 44 -50.66 21.52 -12.81
C ASP A 44 -51.04 20.06 -13.12
N ASP A 45 -50.15 19.15 -13.00
CA ASP A 45 -50.31 17.73 -13.38
C ASP A 45 -50.15 16.73 -12.20
N HIS A 46 -49.92 17.26 -11.00
CA HIS A 46 -49.68 16.48 -9.77
C HIS A 46 -48.49 15.51 -9.81
N THR A 47 -47.61 15.62 -10.79
CA THR A 47 -46.41 14.79 -10.85
C THR A 47 -45.42 15.09 -9.71
N LEU A 48 -44.74 14.04 -9.27
CA LEU A 48 -43.71 14.14 -8.21
C LEU A 48 -42.33 14.21 -8.83
N HIS A 49 -41.56 15.17 -8.37
CA HIS A 49 -40.16 15.34 -8.78
C HIS A 49 -39.26 15.41 -7.55
N CYS A 50 -38.18 14.62 -7.58
CA CYS A 50 -37.12 14.65 -6.58
C CYS A 50 -35.77 14.64 -7.30
N PRO A 51 -34.86 15.58 -7.01
CA PRO A 51 -33.52 15.54 -7.58
C PRO A 51 -32.83 14.20 -7.31
N PRO A 52 -31.96 13.71 -8.22
CA PRO A 52 -31.23 12.47 -7.99
C PRO A 52 -30.35 12.57 -6.74
N ALA A 53 -30.07 11.45 -6.11
CA ALA A 53 -29.10 11.39 -5.02
C ALA A 53 -27.69 11.67 -5.54
N PRO A 54 -26.80 12.27 -4.74
CA PRO A 54 -25.39 12.36 -5.11
C PRO A 54 -24.87 10.97 -5.48
N PRO A 55 -24.01 10.86 -6.51
CA PRO A 55 -23.45 9.57 -6.90
C PRO A 55 -22.59 9.00 -5.77
N ALA A 56 -22.76 7.72 -5.48
CA ALA A 56 -21.89 6.99 -4.57
C ALA A 56 -20.78 6.30 -5.36
N ILE A 57 -19.58 6.20 -4.78
CA ILE A 57 -18.44 5.51 -5.40
C ILE A 57 -18.74 4.01 -5.59
N ILE A 58 -19.42 3.42 -4.62
CA ILE A 58 -19.95 2.06 -4.73
C ILE A 58 -21.45 2.20 -4.92
N GLU A 59 -21.98 1.66 -6.03
CA GLU A 59 -23.40 1.74 -6.33
C GLU A 59 -24.25 1.21 -5.17
N GLY A 60 -25.25 1.97 -4.75
CA GLY A 60 -26.07 1.67 -3.56
C GLY A 60 -25.31 1.74 -2.22
N GLY A 61 -24.05 2.15 -2.24
CA GLY A 61 -23.20 2.28 -1.06
C GLY A 61 -23.64 3.43 -0.15
N ARG A 62 -23.39 3.25 1.16
CA ARG A 62 -23.67 4.26 2.19
C ARG A 62 -22.39 4.89 2.75
N ALA A 63 -21.23 4.46 2.29
CA ALA A 63 -19.94 4.98 2.70
C ALA A 63 -19.52 6.14 1.79
N ASP A 64 -19.13 7.25 2.39
CA ASP A 64 -18.50 8.36 1.70
C ASP A 64 -17.07 8.00 1.27
N VAL A 65 -16.57 8.66 0.23
CA VAL A 65 -15.21 8.44 -0.29
C VAL A 65 -14.14 8.61 0.77
N SER A 66 -14.28 9.62 1.64
CA SER A 66 -13.33 9.90 2.72
C SER A 66 -13.27 8.77 3.75
N PHE A 67 -14.41 8.16 4.08
CA PHE A 67 -14.47 6.98 4.94
C PHE A 67 -13.77 5.78 4.30
N LEU A 68 -14.06 5.49 3.02
CA LEU A 68 -13.46 4.39 2.27
C LEU A 68 -11.94 4.54 2.16
N ALA A 69 -11.47 5.73 1.81
CA ALA A 69 -10.04 6.05 1.75
C ALA A 69 -9.38 5.86 3.13
N GLY A 70 -9.99 6.36 4.19
CA GLY A 70 -9.49 6.22 5.55
C GLY A 70 -9.34 4.75 5.96
N VAL A 71 -10.34 3.91 5.67
CA VAL A 71 -10.29 2.46 5.97
C VAL A 71 -9.14 1.77 5.25
N LEU A 72 -8.88 2.11 3.98
CA LEU A 72 -7.78 1.53 3.20
C LEU A 72 -6.42 2.00 3.72
N VAL A 73 -6.24 3.30 3.92
CA VAL A 73 -5.00 3.88 4.45
C VAL A 73 -4.65 3.27 5.81
N GLU A 74 -5.61 3.20 6.73
CA GLU A 74 -5.38 2.58 8.04
C GLU A 74 -5.02 1.10 7.91
N LYS A 75 -5.66 0.37 6.99
CA LYS A 75 -5.40 -1.06 6.80
C LYS A 75 -4.05 -1.36 6.15
N PHE A 76 -3.71 -0.66 5.08
CA PHE A 76 -2.58 -1.01 4.22
C PHE A 76 -1.33 -0.18 4.50
N LEU A 77 -1.47 1.12 4.81
CA LEU A 77 -0.34 1.98 5.15
C LEU A 77 0.06 1.86 6.63
N TYR A 78 -0.95 1.88 7.53
CA TYR A 78 -0.70 1.81 8.98
C TYR A 78 -0.87 0.42 9.58
N HIS A 79 -1.12 -0.59 8.75
CA HIS A 79 -1.26 -2.00 9.15
C HIS A 79 -2.30 -2.24 10.25
N LEU A 80 -3.33 -1.37 10.35
CA LEU A 80 -4.39 -1.52 11.35
C LEU A 80 -5.43 -2.54 10.88
N PRO A 81 -5.58 -3.70 11.56
CA PRO A 81 -6.55 -4.71 11.16
C PRO A 81 -7.98 -4.17 11.17
N LEU A 82 -8.82 -4.62 10.22
CA LEU A 82 -10.24 -4.22 10.16
C LEU A 82 -11.00 -4.48 11.46
N TYR A 83 -10.61 -5.50 12.21
CA TYR A 83 -11.19 -5.75 13.53
C TYR A 83 -10.97 -4.58 14.50
N ARG A 84 -9.77 -4.01 14.55
CA ARG A 84 -9.47 -2.85 15.40
C ARG A 84 -10.14 -1.58 14.89
N GLN A 85 -10.21 -1.39 13.57
CA GLN A 85 -11.00 -0.29 12.98
C GLN A 85 -12.47 -0.41 13.36
N HIS A 86 -13.04 -1.62 13.29
CA HIS A 86 -14.41 -1.89 13.73
C HIS A 86 -14.64 -1.55 15.21
N GLN A 87 -13.69 -1.91 16.09
CA GLN A 87 -13.78 -1.54 17.52
C GLN A 87 -13.78 -0.02 17.72
N ARG A 88 -12.95 0.73 16.99
CA ARG A 88 -12.93 2.20 17.02
C ARG A 88 -14.26 2.80 16.55
N LEU A 89 -14.82 2.29 15.45
CA LEU A 89 -16.14 2.71 14.95
C LEU A 89 -17.22 2.47 16.00
N THR A 90 -17.24 1.29 16.63
CA THR A 90 -18.19 0.96 17.68
C THR A 90 -18.04 1.88 18.90
N ALA A 91 -16.81 2.17 19.33
CA ALA A 91 -16.52 3.11 20.42
C ALA A 91 -16.96 4.55 20.10
N ALA A 92 -16.96 4.92 18.80
CA ALA A 92 -17.47 6.21 18.31
C ALA A 92 -19.00 6.21 18.09
N GLY A 93 -19.73 5.15 18.48
CA GLY A 93 -21.17 5.03 18.31
C GLY A 93 -21.63 4.62 16.91
N ILE A 94 -20.72 4.19 16.05
CA ILE A 94 -21.02 3.77 14.66
C ILE A 94 -21.06 2.24 14.60
N HIS A 95 -22.27 1.70 14.41
CA HIS A 95 -22.53 0.27 14.39
C HIS A 95 -22.63 -0.26 12.96
N VAL A 96 -21.53 -0.86 12.48
CA VAL A 96 -21.45 -1.57 11.20
C VAL A 96 -20.97 -3.01 11.43
N SER A 97 -21.26 -3.93 10.53
CA SER A 97 -20.75 -5.29 10.66
C SER A 97 -19.29 -5.39 10.16
N ARG A 98 -18.50 -6.31 10.73
CA ARG A 98 -17.16 -6.62 10.22
C ARG A 98 -17.18 -7.12 8.79
N GLN A 99 -18.19 -7.87 8.42
CA GLN A 99 -18.38 -8.34 7.05
C GLN A 99 -18.59 -7.16 6.09
N TRP A 100 -19.38 -6.16 6.47
CA TRP A 100 -19.59 -4.96 5.66
C TRP A 100 -18.26 -4.22 5.43
N LEU A 101 -17.43 -4.02 6.47
CA LEU A 101 -16.10 -3.40 6.30
C LEU A 101 -15.22 -4.18 5.33
N THR A 102 -15.21 -5.51 5.42
CA THR A 102 -14.46 -6.37 4.50
C THR A 102 -14.95 -6.20 3.06
N GLN A 103 -16.26 -6.16 2.86
CA GLN A 103 -16.87 -5.95 1.55
C GLN A 103 -16.50 -4.57 0.97
N GLN A 104 -16.49 -3.51 1.81
CA GLN A 104 -16.05 -2.18 1.36
C GLN A 104 -14.60 -2.21 0.88
N VAL A 105 -13.69 -2.81 1.62
CA VAL A 105 -12.27 -2.95 1.22
C VAL A 105 -12.14 -3.69 -0.11
N LEU A 106 -12.86 -4.80 -0.30
CA LEU A 106 -12.82 -5.56 -1.54
C LEU A 106 -13.36 -4.74 -2.73
N ALA A 107 -14.48 -4.05 -2.54
CA ALA A 107 -15.09 -3.23 -3.59
C ALA A 107 -14.15 -2.09 -4.02
N VAL A 108 -13.52 -1.38 -3.06
CA VAL A 108 -12.58 -0.31 -3.39
C VAL A 108 -11.29 -0.86 -4.01
N ALA A 109 -10.81 -2.02 -3.57
CA ALA A 109 -9.66 -2.68 -4.19
C ALA A 109 -9.93 -2.98 -5.69
N LEU A 110 -11.14 -3.42 -6.03
CA LEU A 110 -11.54 -3.63 -7.43
C LEU A 110 -11.60 -2.31 -8.22
N LEU A 111 -12.06 -1.22 -7.62
CA LEU A 111 -12.04 0.10 -8.26
C LEU A 111 -10.62 0.62 -8.52
N LEU A 112 -9.65 0.24 -7.70
CA LEU A 112 -8.25 0.60 -7.86
C LEU A 112 -7.47 -0.34 -8.80
N ALA A 113 -8.04 -1.46 -9.21
CA ALA A 113 -7.39 -2.45 -10.08
C ALA A 113 -6.83 -1.83 -11.38
N PRO A 114 -7.51 -0.93 -12.12
CA PRO A 114 -6.97 -0.31 -13.32
C PRO A 114 -5.67 0.45 -13.10
N ILE A 115 -5.48 1.04 -11.92
CA ILE A 115 -4.23 1.73 -11.56
C ILE A 115 -3.09 0.71 -11.46
N VAL A 116 -3.33 -0.40 -10.76
CA VAL A 116 -2.34 -1.49 -10.63
C VAL A 116 -2.00 -2.09 -12.00
N GLU A 117 -2.99 -2.27 -12.87
CA GLU A 117 -2.79 -2.75 -14.23
C GLU A 117 -1.94 -1.79 -15.08
N ALA A 118 -2.18 -0.48 -14.96
CA ALA A 118 -1.37 0.54 -15.62
C ALA A 118 0.08 0.54 -15.14
N GLN A 119 0.31 0.49 -13.81
CA GLN A 119 1.64 0.37 -13.23
C GLN A 119 2.34 -0.92 -13.69
N TRP A 120 1.63 -2.03 -13.69
CA TRP A 120 2.19 -3.30 -14.15
C TRP A 120 2.55 -3.27 -15.63
N ALA A 121 1.73 -2.64 -16.47
CA ALA A 121 2.05 -2.43 -17.88
C ALA A 121 3.29 -1.53 -18.07
N ALA A 122 3.48 -0.52 -17.22
CA ALA A 122 4.68 0.31 -17.21
C ALA A 122 5.92 -0.51 -16.83
N ILE A 123 5.87 -1.29 -15.75
CA ILE A 123 6.95 -2.18 -15.31
C ILE A 123 7.37 -3.15 -16.43
N ARG A 124 6.42 -3.72 -17.17
CA ARG A 124 6.73 -4.64 -18.27
C ARG A 124 7.55 -3.97 -19.39
N ARG A 125 7.39 -2.67 -19.60
CA ARG A 125 8.15 -1.88 -20.58
C ARG A 125 9.46 -1.31 -20.03
N ALA A 126 9.64 -1.28 -18.71
CA ALA A 126 10.82 -0.73 -18.06
C ALA A 126 12.11 -1.41 -18.54
N ARG A 127 13.20 -0.66 -18.64
CA ARG A 127 14.51 -1.20 -19.00
C ARG A 127 15.16 -1.98 -17.87
N VAL A 128 15.02 -1.50 -16.64
CA VAL A 128 15.52 -2.20 -15.46
C VAL A 128 14.33 -2.69 -14.65
N LYS A 129 14.33 -3.99 -14.37
CA LYS A 129 13.28 -4.66 -13.59
C LYS A 129 13.91 -5.44 -12.46
N ALA A 130 13.21 -5.53 -11.34
CA ALA A 130 13.55 -6.47 -10.28
C ALA A 130 12.35 -7.33 -9.94
N MET A 131 12.59 -8.59 -9.65
CA MET A 131 11.55 -9.53 -9.23
C MET A 131 12.09 -10.49 -8.16
N ASP A 132 11.25 -10.79 -7.20
CA ASP A 132 11.54 -11.71 -6.10
C ASP A 132 10.26 -12.49 -5.75
N GLU A 133 10.34 -13.47 -4.87
CA GLU A 133 9.17 -14.17 -4.37
C GLU A 133 9.27 -14.44 -2.86
N THR A 134 8.20 -14.07 -2.15
CA THR A 134 8.11 -14.25 -0.69
C THR A 134 6.96 -15.18 -0.33
N PRO A 135 7.23 -16.23 0.47
CA PRO A 135 6.19 -17.14 0.90
C PRO A 135 5.22 -16.49 1.88
N ILE A 136 3.93 -16.76 1.70
CA ILE A 136 2.88 -16.34 2.62
C ILE A 136 1.93 -17.49 2.91
N LYS A 137 1.48 -17.57 4.15
CA LYS A 137 0.42 -18.50 4.52
C LYS A 137 -0.93 -17.81 4.37
N ALA A 138 -1.70 -18.20 3.35
CA ALA A 138 -2.99 -17.60 3.04
C ALA A 138 -4.01 -18.66 2.60
N GLY A 139 -5.31 -18.38 2.84
CA GLY A 139 -6.38 -19.31 2.53
C GLY A 139 -6.42 -20.55 3.44
N ARG A 140 -7.47 -21.36 3.30
CA ARG A 140 -7.66 -22.56 4.12
C ARG A 140 -7.18 -23.81 3.39
N LYS A 141 -6.36 -24.60 4.02
CA LYS A 141 -6.00 -25.96 3.57
C LYS A 141 -6.89 -27.05 4.23
N GLY A 142 -7.45 -26.74 5.38
CA GLY A 142 -8.26 -27.61 6.23
C GLY A 142 -8.47 -26.95 7.59
N ALA A 143 -9.10 -27.63 8.55
CA ALA A 143 -9.29 -27.08 9.89
C ALA A 143 -7.95 -26.70 10.53
N GLY A 144 -7.81 -25.43 10.92
CA GLY A 144 -6.61 -24.88 11.57
C GLY A 144 -5.34 -24.79 10.71
N LYS A 145 -5.39 -25.11 9.40
CA LYS A 145 -4.23 -25.08 8.51
C LYS A 145 -4.42 -24.08 7.38
N LEU A 146 -3.39 -23.25 7.13
CA LEU A 146 -3.34 -22.33 6.00
C LEU A 146 -2.58 -22.95 4.82
N LYS A 147 -2.95 -22.57 3.60
CA LYS A 147 -2.20 -22.90 2.39
C LYS A 147 -0.95 -22.03 2.30
N GLN A 148 0.13 -22.61 1.78
CA GLN A 148 1.28 -21.85 1.31
C GLN A 148 0.92 -21.17 0.00
N GLY A 149 1.09 -19.87 -0.08
CA GLY A 149 1.05 -19.07 -1.29
C GLY A 149 2.32 -18.24 -1.39
N TRP A 150 2.39 -17.39 -2.40
CA TRP A 150 3.56 -16.58 -2.70
C TRP A 150 3.13 -15.19 -3.16
N PHE A 151 3.76 -14.15 -2.62
CA PHE A 151 3.79 -12.85 -3.22
C PHE A 151 5.01 -12.71 -4.10
N TRP A 152 4.78 -12.16 -5.27
CA TRP A 152 5.79 -11.85 -6.27
C TRP A 152 5.85 -10.33 -6.43
N PRO A 153 6.71 -9.62 -5.67
CA PRO A 153 6.98 -8.22 -5.89
C PRO A 153 7.71 -8.06 -7.21
N ILE A 154 7.25 -7.12 -8.04
CA ILE A 154 7.84 -6.78 -9.31
C ILE A 154 8.01 -5.28 -9.33
N TRP A 155 9.24 -4.84 -9.48
CA TRP A 155 9.60 -3.44 -9.59
C TRP A 155 10.11 -3.16 -11.01
N GLY A 156 9.87 -1.95 -11.50
CA GLY A 156 10.46 -1.44 -12.73
C GLY A 156 10.79 0.03 -12.60
N ASP A 157 11.90 0.46 -13.16
CA ASP A 157 12.28 1.87 -13.19
C ASP A 157 11.27 2.68 -14.04
N THR A 158 11.18 3.96 -13.72
CA THR A 158 10.44 4.93 -14.53
C THR A 158 11.42 5.77 -15.34
N ASP A 159 11.09 6.05 -16.61
CA ASP A 159 11.97 6.77 -17.54
C ASP A 159 12.26 8.23 -17.12
N ASP A 160 11.47 8.75 -16.16
CA ASP A 160 11.58 10.12 -15.65
C ASP A 160 12.60 10.31 -14.52
N GLY A 161 13.28 9.24 -14.10
CA GLY A 161 14.23 9.27 -12.99
C GLY A 161 13.60 9.52 -11.61
N GLY A 162 12.27 9.51 -11.51
CA GLY A 162 11.50 9.78 -10.27
C GLY A 162 11.36 8.58 -9.33
N GLY A 163 11.98 7.45 -9.66
CA GLY A 163 11.86 6.22 -8.88
C GLY A 163 11.40 5.05 -9.74
N GLY A 164 10.56 4.18 -9.20
CA GLY A 164 10.03 3.03 -9.94
C GLY A 164 8.66 2.63 -9.44
N ASP A 165 7.91 1.99 -10.31
CA ASP A 165 6.64 1.35 -9.96
C ASP A 165 6.87 0.00 -9.29
N LEU A 166 6.00 -0.36 -8.36
CA LEU A 166 6.03 -1.65 -7.66
C LEU A 166 4.63 -2.26 -7.64
N VAL A 167 4.52 -3.49 -8.10
CA VAL A 167 3.30 -4.30 -7.99
C VAL A 167 3.57 -5.61 -7.28
N PHE A 168 2.54 -6.15 -6.62
CA PHE A 168 2.59 -7.44 -5.95
C PHE A 168 1.58 -8.39 -6.59
N LEU A 169 2.06 -9.53 -7.09
CA LEU A 169 1.18 -10.59 -7.57
C LEU A 169 1.10 -11.70 -6.53
N TYR A 170 -0.11 -12.10 -6.16
CA TYR A 170 -0.32 -13.30 -5.37
C TYR A 170 -0.47 -14.51 -6.28
N ARG A 171 0.29 -15.59 -5.99
CA ARG A 171 0.17 -16.87 -6.69
C ARG A 171 0.19 -18.04 -5.71
N PRO A 172 -0.49 -19.15 -6.02
CA PRO A 172 -0.59 -20.30 -5.11
C PRO A 172 0.67 -21.16 -5.07
N SER A 173 1.67 -20.88 -5.91
CA SER A 173 2.89 -21.68 -6.03
C SER A 173 4.10 -20.82 -6.39
N ARG A 174 5.30 -21.43 -6.30
CA ARG A 174 6.58 -20.87 -6.78
C ARG A 174 6.93 -21.38 -8.20
N ALA A 175 5.93 -21.59 -9.04
CA ALA A 175 6.17 -22.14 -10.37
C ALA A 175 6.80 -21.08 -11.31
N ALA A 176 7.69 -21.53 -12.21
CA ALA A 176 8.41 -20.69 -13.15
C ALA A 176 7.48 -19.89 -14.12
N CYS A 177 6.26 -20.39 -14.38
CA CYS A 177 5.28 -19.67 -15.20
C CYS A 177 4.92 -18.29 -14.61
N HIS A 178 5.02 -18.09 -13.31
CA HIS A 178 4.68 -16.82 -12.67
C HIS A 178 5.71 -15.72 -12.95
N VAL A 179 6.96 -16.07 -13.24
CA VAL A 179 7.96 -15.12 -13.76
C VAL A 179 7.49 -14.54 -15.08
N ARG A 180 7.07 -15.40 -16.00
CA ARG A 180 6.53 -14.99 -17.30
C ARG A 180 5.23 -14.17 -17.16
N GLU A 181 4.30 -14.60 -16.32
CA GLU A 181 3.08 -13.84 -16.01
C GLU A 181 3.40 -12.44 -15.50
N GLY A 182 4.41 -12.31 -14.64
CA GLY A 182 4.83 -11.05 -14.06
C GLY A 182 5.48 -10.12 -15.08
N LEU A 183 6.47 -10.60 -15.80
CA LEU A 183 7.36 -9.79 -16.64
C LEU A 183 6.89 -9.64 -18.10
N GLY A 184 5.96 -10.50 -18.57
CA GLY A 184 5.53 -10.54 -19.96
C GLY A 184 6.44 -11.41 -20.85
N ASP A 185 6.14 -11.45 -22.15
CA ASP A 185 6.91 -12.24 -23.11
C ASP A 185 7.92 -11.41 -23.92
N ASP A 186 7.67 -10.10 -24.05
CA ASP A 186 8.43 -9.18 -24.90
C ASP A 186 9.05 -8.07 -24.02
N PRO A 187 10.21 -8.31 -23.39
CA PRO A 187 10.92 -7.26 -22.67
C PRO A 187 11.46 -6.19 -23.63
N ALA A 188 11.64 -4.97 -23.14
CA ALA A 188 12.28 -3.91 -23.92
C ALA A 188 13.69 -4.34 -24.37
N GLU A 189 14.14 -3.84 -25.50
CA GLU A 189 15.50 -4.10 -26.01
C GLU A 189 16.55 -3.62 -24.98
N GLY A 190 17.54 -4.48 -24.71
CA GLY A 190 18.57 -4.21 -23.72
C GLY A 190 18.07 -4.19 -22.28
N ALA A 191 16.89 -4.75 -21.99
CA ALA A 191 16.36 -4.81 -20.63
C ALA A 191 17.22 -5.68 -19.72
N VAL A 192 17.23 -5.29 -18.43
CA VAL A 192 17.94 -5.98 -17.36
C VAL A 192 16.94 -6.46 -16.31
N LEU A 193 17.04 -7.71 -15.91
CA LEU A 193 16.30 -8.28 -14.78
C LEU A 193 17.23 -8.50 -13.61
N ILE A 194 16.94 -7.87 -12.49
CA ILE A 194 17.63 -8.09 -11.21
C ILE A 194 16.82 -9.10 -10.38
N SER A 195 17.42 -10.23 -9.99
CA SER A 195 16.75 -11.21 -9.14
C SER A 195 17.74 -12.03 -8.31
N ASP A 196 17.25 -12.97 -7.53
CA ASP A 196 18.09 -13.96 -6.84
C ASP A 196 18.56 -15.08 -7.81
N GLY A 197 19.22 -16.10 -7.26
CA GLY A 197 19.72 -17.24 -8.01
C GLY A 197 18.68 -18.29 -8.39
N TYR A 198 17.37 -18.03 -8.25
CA TYR A 198 16.34 -18.99 -8.64
C TYR A 198 16.36 -19.24 -10.15
N SER A 199 16.51 -20.51 -10.53
CA SER A 199 16.71 -20.94 -11.93
C SER A 199 15.59 -20.53 -12.90
N ALA A 200 14.41 -20.18 -12.41
CA ALA A 200 13.31 -19.73 -13.26
C ALA A 200 13.62 -18.38 -13.91
N TYR A 201 14.33 -17.48 -13.21
CA TYR A 201 14.73 -16.18 -13.76
C TYR A 201 15.81 -16.33 -14.84
N ALA A 202 16.80 -17.19 -14.62
CA ALA A 202 17.82 -17.47 -15.63
C ALA A 202 17.20 -18.04 -16.92
N ARG A 203 16.30 -19.04 -16.78
CA ARG A 203 15.59 -19.61 -17.95
C ARG A 203 14.70 -18.59 -18.68
N TYR A 204 14.08 -17.67 -17.93
CA TYR A 204 13.30 -16.60 -18.53
C TYR A 204 14.20 -15.64 -19.32
N ALA A 205 15.34 -15.23 -18.74
CA ALA A 205 16.31 -14.36 -19.39
C ALA A 205 16.90 -14.98 -20.66
N GLU A 206 17.29 -16.26 -20.60
CA GLU A 206 17.79 -17.02 -21.77
C GLU A 206 16.76 -17.06 -22.89
N ARG A 207 15.49 -17.30 -22.56
CA ARG A 207 14.41 -17.38 -23.54
C ARG A 207 14.10 -16.03 -24.21
N THR A 208 14.17 -14.93 -23.44
CA THR A 208 13.77 -13.59 -23.90
C THR A 208 14.92 -12.72 -24.38
N GLY A 209 16.17 -13.15 -24.16
CA GLY A 209 17.36 -12.41 -24.54
C GLY A 209 17.70 -11.21 -23.65
N LEU A 210 16.96 -10.99 -22.52
CA LEU A 210 17.31 -9.93 -21.60
C LEU A 210 18.55 -10.28 -20.75
N THR A 211 19.22 -9.26 -20.22
CA THR A 211 20.35 -9.45 -19.31
C THR A 211 19.85 -9.82 -17.90
N HIS A 212 20.32 -10.97 -17.38
CA HIS A 212 20.04 -11.36 -16.00
C HIS A 212 21.16 -10.88 -15.06
N ALA A 213 20.85 -10.00 -14.14
CA ALA A 213 21.77 -9.50 -13.12
C ALA A 213 21.43 -10.11 -11.74
N GLN A 214 22.45 -10.58 -11.05
CA GLN A 214 22.29 -11.12 -9.69
C GLN A 214 22.09 -9.97 -8.69
N CYS A 215 21.14 -10.15 -7.78
CA CYS A 215 20.90 -9.19 -6.70
C CYS A 215 22.03 -9.23 -5.67
N TRP A 216 22.78 -8.14 -5.53
CA TRP A 216 23.86 -8.02 -4.57
C TRP A 216 23.43 -8.24 -3.12
N ALA A 217 22.21 -7.86 -2.74
CA ALA A 217 21.69 -8.12 -1.41
C ALA A 217 21.55 -9.63 -1.11
N HIS A 218 21.18 -10.43 -2.11
CA HIS A 218 21.12 -11.89 -1.98
C HIS A 218 22.53 -12.50 -1.96
N THR A 219 23.42 -12.03 -2.82
CA THR A 219 24.83 -12.44 -2.86
C THR A 219 25.50 -12.15 -1.53
N ARG A 220 25.36 -10.94 -0.99
CA ARG A 220 25.88 -10.54 0.32
C ARG A 220 25.38 -11.48 1.44
N ARG A 221 24.10 -11.77 1.51
CA ARG A 221 23.52 -12.73 2.48
C ARG A 221 24.11 -14.13 2.34
N GLY A 222 24.48 -14.54 1.12
CA GLY A 222 25.19 -15.79 0.88
C GLY A 222 26.55 -15.81 1.57
N PHE A 223 27.34 -14.77 1.41
CA PHE A 223 28.64 -14.63 2.11
C PHE A 223 28.46 -14.55 3.63
N GLU A 224 27.50 -13.77 4.13
CA GLU A 224 27.23 -13.68 5.58
C GLU A 224 26.95 -15.03 6.23
N ARG A 225 26.26 -15.94 5.52
CA ARG A 225 26.01 -17.32 6.01
C ARG A 225 27.25 -18.19 6.05
N ALA A 226 28.25 -17.91 5.25
CA ALA A 226 29.52 -18.63 5.20
C ALA A 226 30.58 -18.10 6.19
N LYS A 227 30.24 -17.06 6.97
CA LYS A 227 31.19 -16.35 7.85
C LYS A 227 31.89 -17.24 8.86
N ASP A 228 31.19 -18.26 9.39
CA ASP A 228 31.76 -19.18 10.37
C ASP A 228 32.63 -20.28 9.74
N ILE A 229 32.56 -20.45 8.40
CA ILE A 229 33.29 -21.48 7.66
C ILE A 229 34.59 -20.88 7.07
N GLU A 230 34.47 -19.68 6.44
CA GLU A 230 35.57 -19.01 5.72
C GLU A 230 35.64 -17.51 6.10
N PRO A 231 35.99 -17.17 7.36
CA PRO A 231 35.86 -15.80 7.88
C PRO A 231 36.67 -14.76 7.13
N GLU A 232 37.90 -15.09 6.71
CA GLU A 232 38.79 -14.14 6.02
C GLU A 232 38.30 -13.82 4.60
N ALA A 233 37.98 -14.86 3.81
CA ALA A 233 37.46 -14.71 2.46
C ALA A 233 36.09 -13.98 2.46
N VAL A 234 35.25 -14.26 3.44
CA VAL A 234 33.96 -13.57 3.61
C VAL A 234 34.16 -12.11 3.98
N ALA A 235 35.10 -11.79 4.88
CA ALA A 235 35.38 -10.38 5.24
C ALA A 235 35.83 -9.59 4.03
N GLU A 236 36.74 -10.13 3.20
CA GLU A 236 37.19 -9.48 1.96
C GLU A 236 36.03 -9.30 0.98
N ALA A 237 35.21 -10.33 0.74
CA ALA A 237 34.07 -10.25 -0.17
C ALA A 237 33.05 -9.20 0.29
N LEU A 238 32.73 -9.16 1.59
CA LEU A 238 31.78 -8.16 2.15
C LEU A 238 32.35 -6.74 2.07
N ALA A 239 33.67 -6.56 2.26
CA ALA A 239 34.30 -5.25 2.09
C ALA A 239 34.23 -4.76 0.64
N ARG A 240 34.50 -5.65 -0.33
CA ARG A 240 34.38 -5.33 -1.77
C ARG A 240 32.92 -5.00 -2.17
N ILE A 241 31.96 -5.77 -1.69
CA ILE A 241 30.53 -5.48 -1.91
C ILE A 241 30.16 -4.12 -1.29
N GLY A 242 30.63 -3.83 -0.07
CA GLY A 242 30.35 -2.56 0.60
C GLY A 242 30.94 -1.34 -0.14
N ALA A 243 32.01 -1.51 -0.90
CA ALA A 243 32.61 -0.43 -1.71
C ALA A 243 31.82 -0.09 -2.98
N LEU A 244 30.79 -0.89 -3.32
CA LEU A 244 29.88 -0.63 -4.45
C LEU A 244 28.70 0.28 -4.10
N TYR A 245 28.49 0.54 -2.81
CA TYR A 245 27.39 1.36 -2.27
C TYR A 245 27.93 2.63 -1.60
#